data_3ad2f5b95779f04bb6df67525eb9882b
#
_entry.id   3ad2f5b95779f04bb6df67525eb9882b
#
_cell.length_a   1.000
_cell.length_b   1.000
_cell.length_c   1.000
_cell.angle_alpha   90.00
_cell.angle_beta   90.00
_cell.angle_gamma   90.00
#
_symmetry.space_group_name_H-M   'P 1'
#
loop_
_entity.id
_entity.type
_entity.pdbx_description
1 polymer ?
#
loop_
_entity_poly.entity_id
_entity_poly.type
_entity_poly.pdbx_seq_one_letter_code
_entity_poly.pdbx_strand_id
1 'polypeptide(L)' 'MKKEFTMVIEQDEDGIYVASVPELEGCHTQAKTLDELRERIKEAIELYLEVESDLIHETPLNFVGIQKVEVAV' A
#
# COMPACT_ATOMS: atom_id res chain seq x y z
N MET A 1 -12.48 15.67 -5.99
CA MET A 1 -11.72 15.75 -4.72
C MET A 1 -10.61 14.71 -4.74
N LYS A 2 -9.39 15.15 -4.46
CA LYS A 2 -8.25 14.24 -4.43
C LYS A 2 -8.04 13.70 -3.02
N LYS A 3 -7.80 12.40 -2.91
CA LYS A 3 -7.40 11.78 -1.65
C LYS A 3 -5.97 11.30 -1.78
N GLU A 4 -5.24 11.39 -0.69
CA GLU A 4 -3.88 10.87 -0.63
C GLU A 4 -3.88 9.54 0.12
N PHE A 5 -3.11 8.61 -0.39
CA PHE A 5 -2.90 7.32 0.25
C PHE A 5 -1.42 7.11 0.48
N THR A 6 -1.10 6.42 1.55
CA THR A 6 0.29 6.09 1.87
C THR A 6 0.68 4.82 1.16
N MET A 7 1.85 4.83 0.53
CA MET A 7 2.42 3.64 -0.08
C MET A 7 3.65 3.24 0.72
N VAL A 8 3.59 2.06 1.32
CA VAL A 8 4.74 1.48 2.02
C VAL A 8 5.49 0.60 1.05
N ILE A 9 6.76 0.87 0.84
CA ILE A 9 7.59 0.17 -0.15
C ILE A 9 8.59 -0.72 0.55
N GLU A 10 8.61 -1.99 0.15
CA GLU A 10 9.59 -2.96 0.62
C GLU A 10 10.22 -3.63 -0.59
N GLN A 11 11.32 -4.31 -0.39
CA GLN A 11 12.00 -5.02 -1.47
C GLN A 11 12.31 -6.43 -1.00
N ASP A 12 12.02 -7.43 -1.82
CA ASP A 12 12.31 -8.81 -1.47
C ASP A 12 13.74 -9.20 -1.86
N GLU A 13 14.12 -10.44 -1.58
CA GLU A 13 15.49 -10.91 -1.84
C GLU A 13 15.84 -10.95 -3.33
N ASP A 14 14.86 -11.00 -4.20
CA ASP A 14 15.07 -11.03 -5.65
C ASP A 14 15.10 -9.63 -6.26
N GLY A 15 15.00 -8.60 -5.42
CA GLY A 15 15.02 -7.22 -5.89
C GLY A 15 13.66 -6.71 -6.37
N ILE A 16 12.60 -7.47 -6.15
CA ILE A 16 11.25 -7.06 -6.52
C ILE A 16 10.72 -6.10 -5.46
N TYR A 17 10.21 -4.95 -5.90
CA TYR A 17 9.59 -3.99 -5.00
C TYR A 17 8.14 -4.37 -4.73
N VAL A 18 7.75 -4.28 -3.47
CA VAL A 18 6.40 -4.57 -3.03
C VAL A 18 5.84 -3.31 -2.39
N ALA A 19 4.63 -2.94 -2.75
CA ALA A 19 3.96 -1.80 -2.16
C ALA A 19 2.67 -2.24 -1.50
N SER A 20 2.37 -1.63 -0.38
CA SER A 20 1.09 -1.83 0.30
C SER A 20 0.54 -0.50 0.74
N VAL A 21 -0.78 -0.44 0.90
CA VAL A 21 -1.48 0.78 1.31
C VAL A 21 -2.16 0.51 2.65
N PRO A 22 -1.58 1.02 3.75
CA PRO A 22 -2.13 0.76 5.08
C PRO A 22 -3.59 1.17 5.26
N GLU A 23 -4.01 2.24 4.57
CA GLU A 23 -5.38 2.74 4.66
C GLU A 23 -6.41 1.82 4.01
N LEU A 24 -5.95 0.93 3.12
CA LEU A 24 -6.84 0.04 2.36
C LEU A 24 -6.39 -1.40 2.60
N GLU A 25 -7.09 -2.09 3.46
CA GLU A 25 -6.75 -3.45 3.83
C GLU A 25 -6.65 -4.38 2.62
N GLY A 26 -5.53 -5.07 2.49
CA GLY A 26 -5.30 -6.00 1.40
C GLY A 26 -4.87 -5.37 0.08
N CYS A 27 -4.77 -4.06 0.02
CA CYS A 27 -4.34 -3.38 -1.21
C CYS A 27 -2.82 -3.40 -1.30
N HIS A 28 -2.30 -4.18 -2.23
CA HIS A 28 -0.85 -4.29 -2.44
C HIS A 28 -0.56 -4.66 -3.89
N THR A 29 0.68 -4.41 -4.30
CA THR A 29 1.15 -4.79 -5.62
C THR A 29 2.67 -4.93 -5.60
N GLN A 30 3.24 -5.36 -6.71
CA GLN A 30 4.69 -5.50 -6.83
C GLN A 30 5.14 -5.15 -8.25
N ALA A 31 6.40 -4.78 -8.37
CA ALA A 31 7.00 -4.44 -9.66
C ALA A 31 8.52 -4.51 -9.56
N LYS A 32 9.17 -4.52 -10.72
CA LYS A 32 10.63 -4.60 -10.79
C LYS A 32 11.31 -3.24 -10.64
N THR A 33 10.58 -2.15 -10.88
CA THR A 33 11.12 -0.79 -10.75
C THR A 33 10.17 0.05 -9.91
N LEU A 34 10.70 1.12 -9.32
CA LEU A 34 9.89 2.04 -8.51
C LEU A 34 8.88 2.80 -9.37
N ASP A 35 9.26 3.17 -10.59
CA ASP A 35 8.34 3.87 -11.49
C ASP A 35 7.14 2.99 -11.84
N GLU A 36 7.41 1.74 -12.18
CA GLU A 36 6.36 0.77 -12.48
C GLU A 36 5.50 0.50 -11.25
N LEU A 37 6.11 0.43 -10.07
CA LEU A 37 5.41 0.19 -8.83
C LEU A 37 4.39 1.31 -8.55
N ARG A 38 4.77 2.56 -8.78
CA ARG A 38 3.87 3.69 -8.57
C ARG A 38 2.65 3.62 -9.48
N GLU A 39 2.87 3.27 -10.74
CA GLU A 39 1.76 3.11 -11.67
C GLU A 39 0.85 1.96 -11.27
N ARG A 40 1.43 0.85 -10.88
CA ARG A 40 0.65 -0.32 -10.45
C ARG A 40 -0.13 -0.09 -9.17
N ILE A 41 0.46 0.59 -8.20
CA ILE A 41 -0.26 0.85 -6.95
C ILE A 41 -1.41 1.83 -7.17
N LYS A 42 -1.21 2.79 -8.05
CA LYS A 42 -2.27 3.72 -8.41
C LYS A 42 -3.47 2.98 -9.01
N GLU A 43 -3.19 2.07 -9.94
CA GLU A 43 -4.23 1.24 -10.55
C GLU A 43 -4.90 0.35 -9.52
N ALA A 44 -4.11 -0.23 -8.61
CA ALA A 44 -4.64 -1.10 -7.57
C ALA A 44 -5.56 -0.33 -6.62
N ILE A 45 -5.19 0.89 -6.27
CA ILE A 45 -6.02 1.75 -5.43
C ILE A 45 -7.32 2.11 -6.16
N GLU A 46 -7.22 2.51 -7.42
CA GLU A 46 -8.39 2.87 -8.21
C GLU A 46 -9.37 1.71 -8.31
N LEU A 47 -8.84 0.52 -8.58
CA LEU A 47 -9.65 -0.68 -8.69
C LEU A 47 -10.28 -1.05 -7.34
N TYR A 48 -9.49 -0.95 -6.27
CA TYR A 48 -9.98 -1.23 -4.92
C TYR A 48 -11.16 -0.32 -4.56
N LEU A 49 -11.01 0.98 -4.83
CA LEU A 49 -12.05 1.94 -4.53
C LEU A 49 -13.30 1.71 -5.38
N GLU A 50 -13.12 1.26 -6.62
CA GLU A 50 -14.22 0.96 -7.52
C GLU A 50 -15.02 -0.26 -7.07
N VAL A 51 -14.31 -1.34 -6.70
CA VAL A 51 -14.94 -2.61 -6.32
C VAL A 51 -15.51 -2.54 -4.91
N GLU A 52 -14.82 -1.88 -3.99
CA GLU A 52 -15.16 -1.86 -2.57
C GLU A 52 -15.87 -0.58 -2.13
N SER A 53 -16.28 0.26 -3.09
CA SER A 53 -16.83 1.57 -2.76
C SER A 53 -18.02 1.54 -1.80
N ASP A 54 -18.82 0.49 -1.86
CA ASP A 54 -19.98 0.34 -0.99
C ASP A 54 -19.65 -0.39 0.32
N LEU A 55 -18.47 -1.02 0.37
CA LEU A 55 -18.03 -1.82 1.51
C LEU A 55 -16.89 -1.15 2.26
N ILE A 56 -16.39 -0.05 1.73
CA ILE A 56 -15.32 0.67 2.42
C ILE A 56 -15.88 1.33 3.64
N HIS A 57 -15.79 0.60 4.71
CA HIS A 57 -15.75 1.23 6.00
C HIS A 57 -14.37 1.85 6.05
N GLU A 58 -14.30 3.15 5.94
CA GLU A 58 -13.06 3.84 6.24
C GLU A 58 -12.62 3.29 7.57
N THR A 59 -11.54 2.52 7.57
CA THR A 59 -10.99 2.04 8.81
C THR A 59 -10.68 3.28 9.63
N PRO A 60 -11.06 3.34 10.90
CA PRO A 60 -10.75 4.52 11.71
C PRO A 60 -9.26 4.64 12.01
N LEU A 61 -8.43 3.87 11.33
CA LEU A 61 -6.99 3.86 11.54
C LEU A 61 -6.31 4.86 10.63
N ASN A 62 -5.56 5.77 11.22
CA ASN A 62 -4.75 6.72 10.48
C ASN A 62 -3.31 6.23 10.46
N PHE A 63 -2.68 6.31 9.30
CA PHE A 63 -1.27 6.00 9.22
C PHE A 63 -0.48 7.07 9.98
N VAL A 64 0.38 6.65 10.90
CA VAL A 64 1.19 7.54 11.72
C VAL A 64 2.67 7.45 11.35
N GLY A 65 3.18 6.25 11.15
CA GLY A 65 4.59 6.09 10.84
C GLY A 65 5.04 4.64 10.92
N ILE A 66 6.30 4.44 10.62
CA ILE A 66 6.95 3.14 10.65
C ILE A 66 8.11 3.22 11.63
N GLN A 67 8.23 2.23 12.50
CA GLN A 67 9.32 2.15 13.46
C GLN A 67 9.85 0.72 13.47
N LYS A 68 11.14 0.60 13.76
CA LYS A 68 11.75 -0.71 13.97
C LYS A 68 11.81 -0.98 15.46
N VAL A 69 11.52 -2.20 15.84
CA VAL A 69 11.55 -2.62 17.24
C VAL A 69 12.56 -3.75 17.35
N GLU A 70 13.50 -3.60 18.26
CA GLU A 70 14.51 -4.61 18.49
C GLU A 70 14.01 -5.61 19.53
N VAL A 71 14.09 -6.88 19.20
CA VAL A 71 13.65 -7.95 20.07
C VAL A 71 14.75 -9.00 20.12
N ALA A 72 15.07 -9.44 21.32
CA ALA A 72 16.06 -10.51 21.52
C ALA A 72 15.39 -11.86 21.19
N VAL A 73 15.99 -12.60 20.27
CA VAL A 73 15.50 -13.91 19.86
C VAL A 73 16.57 -14.97 20.01
#